data_a1e2d709d9eeb756a357cabaed88d856
#
_entry.id   a1e2d709d9eeb756a357cabaed88d856
#
_cell.length_a   1.000
_cell.length_b   1.000
_cell.length_c   1.000
_cell.angle_alpha   90.00
_cell.angle_beta   90.00
_cell.angle_gamma   90.00
#
_symmetry.space_group_name_H-M   'P 1'
#
loop_
_entity.id
_entity.type
_entity.pdbx_description
1 polymer ?
#
loop_
_entity_poly.entity_id
_entity_poly.type
_entity_poly.pdbx_seq_one_letter_code
_entity_poly.pdbx_strand_id
1 'polypeptide(L)'
;MKAEFLLLLFLPLLLSCSEPEGDAMYFNKKYIKQTMIKTAEWQIAHPNHSQKDWTNGAFYAGMFAAWETTRSKTIYDAMMSMARDSNQWLLGRRWYHADDHVIAQTYMDLYRAEKNKKPEMLQATFDTLVKFITEPYPVRRVEVIKWWWCDALFMGPPTLVKFGITMGENRFLAANDLYYQECYHLLYNKEEHLFARDLNYVIRGDSTDRYEANGKLIFWSRGNGWVLGGLVRLLKELPENYPNRPFYEKLYKEMCARVIELQQADGLWRASLLDPDSYPGGEVSGSGFFCYALAWGVNENLLEAEKYRPAIKKAWIALNKCVNEEGRIGWVQPIGADPRRNFSADSWEVYGTGAFLLAGSEIIKGRF
;
A
#
# COMPACT_ATOMS: atom_id res chain seq x y z
N MET A 1 73.42 -30.70 10.59
CA MET A 1 72.00 -30.69 10.80
C MET A 1 71.46 -29.32 10.35
N LYS A 2 70.94 -29.27 9.15
CA LYS A 2 70.32 -28.04 8.61
C LYS A 2 68.78 -28.13 8.84
N ALA A 3 68.20 -27.20 9.58
CA ALA A 3 66.77 -27.10 9.78
C ALA A 3 66.17 -26.27 8.63
N GLU A 4 65.29 -26.89 7.83
CA GLU A 4 64.53 -26.20 6.81
C GLU A 4 63.25 -25.66 7.46
N PHE A 5 63.10 -24.33 7.40
CA PHE A 5 61.91 -23.64 7.81
C PHE A 5 60.87 -23.63 6.64
N LEU A 6 59.78 -24.36 6.79
CA LEU A 6 58.66 -24.36 5.84
C LEU A 6 57.77 -23.15 6.13
N LEU A 7 57.80 -22.17 5.24
CA LEU A 7 56.96 -20.95 5.31
C LEU A 7 55.59 -21.29 4.70
N LEU A 8 54.59 -21.51 5.55
CA LEU A 8 53.20 -21.68 5.12
C LEU A 8 52.59 -20.28 4.79
N LEU A 9 52.51 -19.98 3.51
CA LEU A 9 51.74 -18.83 2.98
C LEU A 9 50.25 -19.07 3.16
N PHE A 10 49.66 -18.40 4.15
CA PHE A 10 48.19 -18.25 4.23
C PHE A 10 47.73 -17.26 3.16
N LEU A 11 47.16 -17.76 2.07
CA LEU A 11 46.44 -16.95 1.09
C LEU A 11 45.05 -16.70 1.65
N PRO A 12 44.61 -15.43 1.90
CA PRO A 12 43.22 -15.18 2.27
C PRO A 12 42.36 -15.45 1.04
N LEU A 13 41.45 -16.44 1.13
CA LEU A 13 40.36 -16.60 0.20
C LEU A 13 39.44 -15.37 0.32
N LEU A 14 39.64 -14.41 -0.57
CA LEU A 14 38.66 -13.38 -0.85
C LEU A 14 37.46 -14.09 -1.48
N LEU A 15 36.46 -14.42 -0.67
CA LEU A 15 35.13 -14.76 -1.14
C LEU A 15 34.56 -13.49 -1.82
N SER A 16 34.84 -13.38 -3.12
CA SER A 16 34.14 -12.46 -4.01
C SER A 16 32.68 -12.91 -4.03
N CYS A 17 31.81 -12.24 -3.25
CA CYS A 17 30.38 -12.28 -3.50
C CYS A 17 30.14 -11.56 -4.84
N SER A 18 30.15 -12.31 -5.94
CA SER A 18 29.66 -11.80 -7.21
C SER A 18 28.20 -11.36 -7.01
N GLU A 19 27.89 -10.12 -7.33
CA GLU A 19 26.51 -9.68 -7.40
C GLU A 19 25.77 -10.53 -8.46
N PRO A 20 24.51 -10.94 -8.17
CA PRO A 20 23.73 -11.71 -9.15
C PRO A 20 23.55 -10.87 -10.41
N GLU A 21 24.00 -11.40 -11.57
CA GLU A 21 23.81 -10.73 -12.86
C GLU A 21 22.34 -10.79 -13.31
N GLY A 22 21.86 -9.69 -13.91
CA GLY A 22 20.53 -9.59 -14.50
C GLY A 22 19.39 -9.42 -13.48
N ASP A 23 18.18 -9.78 -13.90
CA ASP A 23 16.94 -9.58 -13.12
C ASP A 23 16.91 -10.36 -11.78
N ALA A 24 17.77 -11.38 -11.59
CA ALA A 24 17.89 -12.12 -10.33
C ALA A 24 18.37 -11.25 -9.15
N MET A 25 19.08 -10.17 -9.40
CA MET A 25 19.52 -9.24 -8.36
C MET A 25 18.35 -8.63 -7.59
N TYR A 26 17.23 -8.34 -8.27
CA TYR A 26 16.04 -7.73 -7.66
C TYR A 26 15.38 -8.61 -6.59
N PHE A 27 15.67 -9.91 -6.57
CA PHE A 27 15.18 -10.88 -5.56
C PHE A 27 16.19 -11.21 -4.49
N ASN A 28 17.40 -10.64 -4.56
CA ASN A 28 18.40 -10.79 -3.52
C ASN A 28 17.97 -10.02 -2.27
N LYS A 29 17.91 -10.71 -1.11
CA LYS A 29 17.43 -10.10 0.16
C LYS A 29 18.24 -8.88 0.60
N LYS A 30 19.54 -8.87 0.34
CA LYS A 30 20.42 -7.72 0.66
C LYS A 30 20.06 -6.53 -0.23
N TYR A 31 19.93 -6.78 -1.54
CA TYR A 31 19.51 -5.77 -2.50
C TYR A 31 18.15 -5.16 -2.14
N ILE A 32 17.13 -6.00 -1.87
CA ILE A 32 15.80 -5.54 -1.48
C ILE A 32 15.88 -4.61 -0.27
N LYS A 33 16.59 -5.03 0.80
CA LYS A 33 16.74 -4.19 2.01
C LYS A 33 17.43 -2.87 1.72
N GLN A 34 18.50 -2.89 0.95
CA GLN A 34 19.26 -1.69 0.59
C GLN A 34 18.40 -0.71 -0.24
N THR A 35 17.67 -1.22 -1.23
CA THR A 35 16.79 -0.38 -2.05
C THR A 35 15.65 0.20 -1.21
N MET A 36 15.01 -0.59 -0.33
CA MET A 36 13.97 -0.10 0.58
C MET A 36 14.50 1.01 1.51
N ILE A 37 15.69 0.85 2.08
CA ILE A 37 16.30 1.89 2.91
C ILE A 37 16.56 3.14 2.07
N LYS A 38 17.19 2.98 0.92
CA LYS A 38 17.55 4.09 0.02
C LYS A 38 16.32 4.90 -0.41
N THR A 39 15.24 4.22 -0.82
CA THR A 39 14.01 4.90 -1.23
C THR A 39 13.30 5.58 -0.07
N ALA A 40 13.27 4.96 1.10
CA ALA A 40 12.71 5.56 2.30
C ALA A 40 13.50 6.80 2.75
N GLU A 41 14.83 6.72 2.79
CA GLU A 41 15.71 7.83 3.19
C GLU A 41 15.66 8.98 2.19
N TRP A 42 15.60 8.68 0.88
CA TRP A 42 15.37 9.71 -0.12
C TRP A 42 14.06 10.46 0.15
N GLN A 43 12.97 9.73 0.40
CA GLN A 43 11.67 10.35 0.65
C GLN A 43 11.61 11.12 1.97
N ILE A 44 12.29 10.65 3.02
CA ILE A 44 12.42 11.39 4.29
C ILE A 44 13.15 12.73 4.06
N ALA A 45 14.19 12.73 3.23
CA ALA A 45 14.94 13.96 2.89
C ALA A 45 14.16 14.91 1.95
N HIS A 46 13.16 14.40 1.25
CA HIS A 46 12.32 15.16 0.31
C HIS A 46 10.85 15.08 0.75
N PRO A 47 10.49 15.74 1.86
CA PRO A 47 9.11 15.74 2.34
C PRO A 47 8.20 16.46 1.35
N ASN A 48 7.01 15.92 1.16
CA ASN A 48 5.96 16.54 0.38
C ASN A 48 4.64 16.44 1.16
N HIS A 49 3.81 17.45 1.08
CA HIS A 49 2.55 17.58 1.81
C HIS A 49 2.70 17.64 3.33
N SER A 50 1.61 17.91 4.04
CA SER A 50 1.57 17.87 5.51
C SER A 50 1.73 16.43 6.01
N GLN A 51 2.42 16.25 7.12
CA GLN A 51 2.62 14.92 7.72
C GLN A 51 1.32 14.21 8.12
N LYS A 52 0.22 14.94 8.34
CA LYS A 52 -1.13 14.39 8.59
C LYS A 52 -1.94 14.19 7.31
N ASP A 53 -1.40 14.57 6.16
CA ASP A 53 -2.08 14.36 4.89
C ASP A 53 -2.17 12.88 4.54
N TRP A 54 -3.23 12.48 3.86
CA TRP A 54 -3.46 11.09 3.46
C TRP A 54 -2.33 10.52 2.60
N THR A 55 -1.65 11.36 1.83
CA THR A 55 -0.51 10.97 1.00
C THR A 55 0.62 10.40 1.85
N ASN A 56 0.93 11.09 2.94
CA ASN A 56 1.92 10.66 3.92
C ASN A 56 1.43 9.48 4.77
N GLY A 57 0.13 9.36 5.02
CA GLY A 57 -0.43 8.19 5.71
C GLY A 57 -0.07 6.87 5.02
N ALA A 58 -0.19 6.83 3.68
CA ALA A 58 0.23 5.69 2.89
C ALA A 58 1.75 5.47 2.90
N PHE A 59 2.53 6.56 2.83
CA PHE A 59 3.98 6.49 2.93
C PHE A 59 4.44 5.90 4.27
N TYR A 60 3.91 6.39 5.39
CA TYR A 60 4.27 5.87 6.71
C TYR A 60 3.84 4.42 6.94
N ALA A 61 2.74 3.97 6.32
CA ALA A 61 2.38 2.56 6.32
C ALA A 61 3.45 1.69 5.63
N GLY A 62 4.00 2.17 4.51
CA GLY A 62 5.14 1.55 3.83
C GLY A 62 6.42 1.63 4.65
N MET A 63 6.68 2.76 5.31
CA MET A 63 7.84 2.94 6.18
C MET A 63 7.84 1.96 7.36
N PHE A 64 6.68 1.72 7.97
CA PHE A 64 6.59 0.73 9.06
C PHE A 64 6.93 -0.67 8.56
N ALA A 65 6.39 -1.09 7.42
CA ALA A 65 6.73 -2.36 6.79
C ALA A 65 8.22 -2.47 6.41
N ALA A 66 8.81 -1.36 5.94
CA ALA A 66 10.25 -1.27 5.65
C ALA A 66 11.09 -1.38 6.93
N TRP A 67 10.69 -0.74 8.02
CA TRP A 67 11.35 -0.88 9.30
C TRP A 67 11.29 -2.31 9.85
N GLU A 68 10.13 -2.95 9.81
CA GLU A 68 10.00 -4.36 10.22
C GLU A 68 10.95 -5.28 9.44
N THR A 69 11.14 -4.97 8.14
CA THR A 69 11.98 -5.75 7.22
C THR A 69 13.46 -5.48 7.42
N THR A 70 13.84 -4.21 7.58
CA THR A 70 15.24 -3.76 7.53
C THR A 70 15.86 -3.50 8.90
N ARG A 71 15.03 -3.15 9.88
CA ARG A 71 15.40 -2.66 11.21
C ARG A 71 16.21 -1.36 11.16
N SER A 72 16.04 -0.55 10.10
CA SER A 72 16.69 0.75 9.98
C SER A 72 16.24 1.70 11.09
N LYS A 73 17.22 2.22 11.85
CA LYS A 73 16.97 3.19 12.91
C LYS A 73 16.47 4.52 12.33
N THR A 74 17.01 4.95 11.21
CA THR A 74 16.60 6.21 10.52
C THR A 74 15.10 6.16 10.20
N ILE A 75 14.61 5.06 9.64
CA ILE A 75 13.20 4.90 9.30
C ILE A 75 12.32 4.95 10.56
N TYR A 76 12.72 4.25 11.63
CA TYR A 76 11.98 4.24 12.88
C TYR A 76 11.92 5.61 13.54
N ASP A 77 13.08 6.29 13.67
CA ASP A 77 13.18 7.61 14.28
C ASP A 77 12.34 8.65 13.52
N ALA A 78 12.32 8.60 12.18
CA ALA A 78 11.48 9.48 11.37
C ALA A 78 9.98 9.29 11.64
N MET A 79 9.52 8.02 11.75
CA MET A 79 8.13 7.73 12.09
C MET A 79 7.78 8.18 13.52
N MET A 80 8.66 7.94 14.48
CA MET A 80 8.45 8.38 15.88
C MET A 80 8.44 9.91 16.00
N SER A 81 9.32 10.60 15.31
CA SER A 81 9.33 12.06 15.27
C SER A 81 8.05 12.62 14.65
N MET A 82 7.59 12.01 13.55
CA MET A 82 6.30 12.37 12.97
C MET A 82 5.16 12.17 13.96
N ALA A 83 5.06 11.01 14.59
CA ALA A 83 3.94 10.67 15.46
C ALA A 83 3.92 11.48 16.76
N ARG A 84 5.07 11.55 17.46
CA ARG A 84 5.20 12.15 18.77
C ARG A 84 5.43 13.66 18.70
N ASP A 85 6.44 14.09 17.93
CA ASP A 85 6.95 15.46 18.02
C ASP A 85 6.15 16.41 17.13
N SER A 86 5.80 15.96 15.90
CA SER A 86 5.09 16.81 14.94
C SER A 86 3.57 16.71 15.07
N ASN A 87 3.03 15.50 15.16
CA ASN A 87 1.59 15.27 15.15
C ASN A 87 0.98 15.12 16.55
N GLN A 88 1.80 14.86 17.58
CA GLN A 88 1.32 14.61 18.95
C GLN A 88 0.24 13.53 19.01
N TRP A 89 0.37 12.50 18.16
CA TRP A 89 -0.58 11.40 18.00
C TRP A 89 -2.00 11.85 17.59
N LEU A 90 -2.17 13.06 17.05
CA LEU A 90 -3.45 13.62 16.64
C LEU A 90 -3.72 13.35 15.15
N LEU A 91 -4.97 13.12 14.83
CA LEU A 91 -5.46 12.98 13.46
C LEU A 91 -5.59 14.34 12.74
N GLY A 92 -5.93 14.30 11.46
CA GLY A 92 -6.30 15.48 10.68
C GLY A 92 -7.56 16.18 11.23
N ARG A 93 -7.89 17.32 10.66
CA ARG A 93 -8.98 18.18 11.20
C ARG A 93 -10.38 17.65 10.91
N ARG A 94 -10.53 16.87 9.83
CA ARG A 94 -11.84 16.33 9.42
C ARG A 94 -12.09 15.01 10.14
N TRP A 95 -12.54 15.08 11.39
CA TRP A 95 -12.84 13.92 12.23
C TRP A 95 -13.74 12.87 11.54
N TYR A 96 -14.50 13.29 10.51
CA TYR A 96 -15.43 12.46 9.75
C TYR A 96 -14.85 11.85 8.47
N HIS A 97 -13.60 12.20 8.07
CA HIS A 97 -13.05 11.84 6.76
C HIS A 97 -11.96 10.78 6.87
N ALA A 98 -12.10 9.69 6.11
CA ALA A 98 -11.14 8.57 6.18
C ALA A 98 -9.69 8.97 5.85
N ASP A 99 -9.48 9.94 4.94
CA ASP A 99 -8.14 10.45 4.64
C ASP A 99 -7.42 11.01 5.88
N ASP A 100 -8.17 11.63 6.79
CA ASP A 100 -7.60 12.19 8.00
C ASP A 100 -7.35 11.09 9.06
N HIS A 101 -7.89 9.88 8.87
CA HIS A 101 -7.71 8.74 9.77
C HIS A 101 -6.52 7.86 9.41
N VAL A 102 -6.06 7.85 8.16
CA VAL A 102 -5.08 6.86 7.66
C VAL A 102 -3.78 6.84 8.46
N ILE A 103 -3.33 7.99 8.96
CA ILE A 103 -2.11 8.11 9.75
C ILE A 103 -2.17 7.32 11.06
N ALA A 104 -3.39 7.09 11.59
CA ALA A 104 -3.61 6.29 12.80
C ALA A 104 -3.19 4.82 12.62
N GLN A 105 -3.13 4.31 11.39
CA GLN A 105 -2.58 2.98 11.14
C GLN A 105 -1.14 2.90 11.65
N THR A 106 -0.32 3.88 11.28
CA THR A 106 1.09 3.94 11.73
C THR A 106 1.20 4.26 13.21
N TYR A 107 0.32 5.10 13.77
CA TYR A 107 0.29 5.33 15.22
C TYR A 107 0.05 4.04 15.99
N MET A 108 -0.90 3.22 15.56
CA MET A 108 -1.17 1.94 16.19
C MET A 108 -0.01 0.95 16.02
N ASP A 109 0.62 0.92 14.85
CA ASP A 109 1.78 0.07 14.60
C ASP A 109 2.96 0.45 15.50
N LEU A 110 3.27 1.75 15.62
CA LEU A 110 4.30 2.27 16.52
C LEU A 110 3.95 2.01 17.99
N TYR A 111 2.70 2.23 18.40
CA TYR A 111 2.23 1.93 19.74
C TYR A 111 2.47 0.45 20.10
N ARG A 112 2.14 -0.46 19.20
CA ARG A 112 2.37 -1.91 19.41
C ARG A 112 3.85 -2.26 19.52
N ALA A 113 4.71 -1.56 18.76
CA ALA A 113 6.15 -1.78 18.75
C ALA A 113 6.87 -1.22 19.99
N GLU A 114 6.30 -0.21 20.64
CA GLU A 114 6.89 0.42 21.82
C GLU A 114 6.86 -0.49 23.06
N LYS A 115 8.01 -0.56 23.76
CA LYS A 115 8.13 -1.32 25.01
C LYS A 115 7.38 -0.65 26.18
N ASN A 116 7.47 0.68 26.25
CA ASN A 116 6.89 1.50 27.32
C ASN A 116 5.60 2.21 26.85
N LYS A 117 4.75 1.48 26.15
CA LYS A 117 3.49 2.00 25.62
C LYS A 117 2.52 2.39 26.74
N LYS A 118 1.93 3.56 26.58
CA LYS A 118 0.91 4.07 27.48
C LYS A 118 -0.37 4.31 26.68
N PRO A 119 -1.53 3.80 27.13
CA PRO A 119 -2.81 3.98 26.40
C PRO A 119 -3.12 5.44 26.08
N GLU A 120 -2.72 6.37 26.98
CA GLU A 120 -2.94 7.79 26.82
C GLU A 120 -2.31 8.39 25.56
N MET A 121 -1.28 7.73 25.00
CA MET A 121 -0.65 8.16 23.72
C MET A 121 -1.66 8.19 22.58
N LEU A 122 -2.62 7.26 22.56
CA LEU A 122 -3.60 7.15 21.49
C LEU A 122 -5.00 7.65 21.89
N GLN A 123 -5.17 8.21 23.10
CA GLN A 123 -6.50 8.57 23.59
C GLN A 123 -7.23 9.56 22.67
N ALA A 124 -6.59 10.63 22.24
CA ALA A 124 -7.20 11.64 21.37
C ALA A 124 -7.55 11.07 19.97
N THR A 125 -6.71 10.19 19.43
CA THR A 125 -7.00 9.46 18.19
C THR A 125 -8.18 8.52 18.39
N PHE A 126 -8.20 7.76 19.48
CA PHE A 126 -9.29 6.86 19.84
C PHE A 126 -10.63 7.62 19.96
N ASP A 127 -10.66 8.73 20.69
CA ASP A 127 -11.86 9.56 20.86
C ASP A 127 -12.36 10.11 19.52
N THR A 128 -11.46 10.49 18.63
CA THR A 128 -11.82 10.94 17.27
C THR A 128 -12.44 9.81 16.45
N LEU A 129 -11.90 8.60 16.53
CA LEU A 129 -12.48 7.43 15.84
C LEU A 129 -13.81 7.00 16.46
N VAL A 130 -13.98 7.09 17.79
CA VAL A 130 -15.27 6.90 18.44
C VAL A 130 -16.30 7.89 17.92
N LYS A 131 -15.95 9.18 17.89
CA LYS A 131 -16.79 10.20 17.30
C LYS A 131 -17.18 9.88 15.86
N PHE A 132 -16.23 9.42 15.04
CA PHE A 132 -16.48 9.03 13.65
C PHE A 132 -17.53 7.93 13.53
N ILE A 133 -17.51 6.91 14.37
CA ILE A 133 -18.46 5.80 14.26
C ILE A 133 -19.83 6.11 14.91
N THR A 134 -19.91 7.06 15.85
CA THR A 134 -21.14 7.37 16.59
C THR A 134 -21.90 8.56 16.05
N GLU A 135 -21.20 9.56 15.47
CA GLU A 135 -21.82 10.77 14.96
C GLU A 135 -22.26 10.63 13.49
N PRO A 136 -23.35 11.29 13.09
CA PRO A 136 -23.75 11.35 11.69
C PRO A 136 -22.70 12.08 10.84
N TYR A 137 -22.65 11.72 9.55
CA TYR A 137 -21.75 12.39 8.62
C TYR A 137 -22.15 13.85 8.43
N PRO A 138 -21.29 14.84 8.72
CA PRO A 138 -21.71 16.25 8.82
C PRO A 138 -21.90 16.93 7.46
N VAL A 139 -21.42 16.29 6.37
CA VAL A 139 -21.51 16.84 5.02
C VAL A 139 -22.67 16.19 4.30
N ARG A 140 -23.62 17.00 3.82
CA ARG A 140 -24.71 16.50 2.97
C ARG A 140 -24.17 16.18 1.59
N ARG A 141 -24.27 14.91 1.22
CA ARG A 141 -24.00 14.38 -0.12
C ARG A 141 -25.21 13.61 -0.62
N VAL A 142 -25.27 13.36 -1.91
CA VAL A 142 -26.31 12.49 -2.49
C VAL A 142 -26.20 11.09 -1.89
N GLU A 143 -24.96 10.63 -1.71
CA GLU A 143 -24.61 9.41 -1.00
C GLU A 143 -24.48 9.70 0.50
N VAL A 144 -25.39 9.21 1.31
CA VAL A 144 -25.35 9.38 2.78
C VAL A 144 -24.44 8.31 3.43
N ILE A 145 -23.38 7.87 2.74
CA ILE A 145 -22.44 6.88 3.27
C ILE A 145 -21.10 7.51 3.63
N LYS A 146 -20.41 6.93 4.62
CA LYS A 146 -19.15 7.51 5.13
C LYS A 146 -17.98 7.31 4.19
N TRP A 147 -17.91 6.18 3.50
CA TRP A 147 -16.85 5.85 2.53
C TRP A 147 -17.40 5.81 1.10
N TRP A 148 -17.65 6.99 0.54
CA TRP A 148 -18.30 7.21 -0.77
C TRP A 148 -17.32 7.15 -1.97
N TRP A 149 -16.02 6.90 -1.73
CA TRP A 149 -14.98 6.75 -2.76
C TRP A 149 -14.09 5.55 -2.43
N CYS A 150 -13.59 4.86 -3.44
CA CYS A 150 -12.88 3.59 -3.27
C CYS A 150 -11.57 3.73 -2.50
N ASP A 151 -10.86 4.87 -2.59
CA ASP A 151 -9.61 5.14 -1.88
C ASP A 151 -9.80 5.06 -0.35
N ALA A 152 -11.01 5.39 0.14
CA ALA A 152 -11.35 5.28 1.55
C ALA A 152 -11.12 3.87 2.11
N LEU A 153 -11.17 2.84 1.26
CA LEU A 153 -10.97 1.43 1.66
C LEU A 153 -9.52 1.09 2.02
N PHE A 154 -8.55 1.95 1.69
CA PHE A 154 -7.21 1.89 2.28
C PHE A 154 -7.12 2.70 3.58
N MET A 155 -7.84 3.83 3.65
CA MET A 155 -7.66 4.82 4.70
C MET A 155 -8.38 4.43 6.00
N GLY A 156 -9.66 4.08 5.89
CA GLY A 156 -10.55 3.81 7.02
C GLY A 156 -10.49 2.38 7.57
N PRO A 157 -10.75 1.35 6.74
CA PRO A 157 -10.89 -0.03 7.21
C PRO A 157 -9.72 -0.54 8.04
N PRO A 158 -8.44 -0.46 7.58
CA PRO A 158 -7.33 -0.93 8.39
C PRO A 158 -7.17 -0.15 9.70
N THR A 159 -7.56 1.14 9.71
CA THR A 159 -7.54 1.98 10.93
C THR A 159 -8.53 1.45 11.95
N LEU A 160 -9.81 1.28 11.58
CA LEU A 160 -10.84 0.80 12.51
C LEU A 160 -10.53 -0.61 13.00
N VAL A 161 -10.10 -1.50 12.11
CA VAL A 161 -9.79 -2.90 12.49
C VAL A 161 -8.60 -2.95 13.45
N LYS A 162 -7.50 -2.22 13.18
CA LYS A 162 -6.34 -2.17 14.08
C LYS A 162 -6.73 -1.69 15.48
N PHE A 163 -7.52 -0.62 15.56
CA PHE A 163 -8.00 -0.10 16.84
C PHE A 163 -8.97 -1.07 17.52
N GLY A 164 -9.92 -1.64 16.78
CA GLY A 164 -10.87 -2.63 17.30
C GLY A 164 -10.18 -3.83 17.93
N ILE A 165 -9.23 -4.43 17.22
CA ILE A 165 -8.48 -5.60 17.70
C ILE A 165 -7.57 -5.24 18.88
N THR A 166 -6.81 -4.15 18.78
CA THR A 166 -5.81 -3.80 19.81
C THR A 166 -6.43 -3.32 21.10
N MET A 167 -7.53 -2.57 21.02
CA MET A 167 -8.21 -2.01 22.20
C MET A 167 -9.36 -2.89 22.72
N GLY A 168 -9.67 -3.99 22.03
CA GLY A 168 -10.78 -4.88 22.41
C GLY A 168 -12.16 -4.27 22.14
N GLU A 169 -12.28 -3.38 21.12
CA GLU A 169 -13.48 -2.59 20.86
C GLU A 169 -14.25 -3.10 19.62
N ASN A 170 -15.12 -4.07 19.82
CA ASN A 170 -15.90 -4.71 18.76
C ASN A 170 -16.76 -3.72 17.96
N ARG A 171 -17.14 -2.56 18.52
CA ARG A 171 -17.91 -1.52 17.79
C ARG A 171 -17.17 -0.97 16.58
N PHE A 172 -15.82 -0.92 16.61
CA PHE A 172 -15.04 -0.52 15.45
C PHE A 172 -15.10 -1.57 14.33
N LEU A 173 -15.09 -2.86 14.69
CA LEU A 173 -15.22 -3.94 13.71
C LEU A 173 -16.60 -3.94 13.05
N ALA A 174 -17.67 -3.77 13.85
CA ALA A 174 -19.03 -3.67 13.34
C ALA A 174 -19.22 -2.44 12.41
N ALA A 175 -18.67 -1.29 12.80
CA ALA A 175 -18.72 -0.09 11.97
C ALA A 175 -17.92 -0.27 10.67
N ASN A 176 -16.75 -0.91 10.73
CA ASN A 176 -15.95 -1.26 9.55
C ASN A 176 -16.76 -2.10 8.57
N ASP A 177 -17.39 -3.17 9.04
CA ASP A 177 -18.17 -4.06 8.19
C ASP A 177 -19.32 -3.32 7.50
N LEU A 178 -20.05 -2.51 8.26
CA LEU A 178 -21.16 -1.71 7.74
C LEU A 178 -20.69 -0.75 6.62
N TYR A 179 -19.68 0.07 6.92
CA TYR A 179 -19.21 1.10 5.95
C TYR A 179 -18.51 0.48 4.75
N TYR A 180 -17.83 -0.66 4.94
CA TYR A 180 -17.22 -1.40 3.83
C TYR A 180 -18.29 -1.95 2.89
N GLN A 181 -19.35 -2.56 3.43
CA GLN A 181 -20.46 -3.09 2.65
C GLN A 181 -21.20 -1.97 1.89
N GLU A 182 -21.43 -0.81 2.52
CA GLU A 182 -22.03 0.35 1.86
C GLU A 182 -21.19 0.78 0.65
N CYS A 183 -19.87 0.93 0.81
CA CYS A 183 -18.95 1.28 -0.27
C CYS A 183 -18.90 0.20 -1.36
N TYR A 184 -18.84 -1.08 -0.97
CA TYR A 184 -18.89 -2.21 -1.90
C TYR A 184 -20.15 -2.20 -2.76
N HIS A 185 -21.32 -2.03 -2.17
CA HIS A 185 -22.57 -1.98 -2.92
C HIS A 185 -22.68 -0.77 -3.82
N LEU A 186 -22.06 0.35 -3.44
CA LEU A 186 -22.05 1.58 -4.22
C LEU A 186 -21.14 1.52 -5.44
N LEU A 187 -19.93 0.94 -5.31
CA LEU A 187 -18.83 1.17 -6.26
C LEU A 187 -18.27 -0.10 -6.93
N TYR A 188 -18.53 -1.30 -6.36
CA TYR A 188 -17.96 -2.53 -6.92
C TYR A 188 -18.73 -2.99 -8.16
N ASN A 189 -18.02 -3.09 -9.27
CA ASN A 189 -18.53 -3.70 -10.48
C ASN A 189 -18.27 -5.21 -10.46
N LYS A 190 -19.34 -6.01 -10.43
CA LYS A 190 -19.27 -7.48 -10.31
C LYS A 190 -18.85 -8.20 -11.60
N GLU A 191 -18.96 -7.54 -12.76
CA GLU A 191 -18.55 -8.09 -14.05
C GLU A 191 -17.06 -7.92 -14.27
N GLU A 192 -16.54 -6.72 -13.92
CA GLU A 192 -15.13 -6.38 -14.06
C GLU A 192 -14.29 -6.73 -12.82
N HIS A 193 -14.91 -7.06 -11.69
CA HIS A 193 -14.25 -7.29 -10.40
C HIS A 193 -13.34 -6.12 -9.97
N LEU A 194 -13.75 -4.90 -10.27
CA LEU A 194 -13.05 -3.65 -9.99
C LEU A 194 -13.98 -2.63 -9.34
N PHE A 195 -13.38 -1.66 -8.63
CA PHE A 195 -14.12 -0.55 -8.06
C PHE A 195 -14.08 0.68 -8.97
N ALA A 196 -15.25 1.27 -9.23
CA ALA A 196 -15.34 2.65 -9.67
C ALA A 196 -14.74 3.57 -8.58
N ARG A 197 -14.13 4.69 -8.96
CA ARG A 197 -13.53 5.61 -7.98
C ARG A 197 -14.58 6.21 -7.04
N ASP A 198 -15.69 6.69 -7.60
CA ASP A 198 -16.89 7.20 -6.92
C ASP A 198 -18.09 7.15 -7.88
N LEU A 199 -19.23 7.70 -7.47
CA LEU A 199 -20.46 7.69 -8.27
C LEU A 199 -20.34 8.43 -9.63
N ASN A 200 -19.34 9.27 -9.84
CA ASN A 200 -19.13 9.88 -11.16
C ASN A 200 -18.60 8.90 -12.21
N TYR A 201 -18.19 7.71 -11.79
CA TYR A 201 -17.62 6.64 -12.63
C TYR A 201 -18.49 5.37 -12.60
N VAL A 202 -19.62 5.39 -11.94
CA VAL A 202 -20.65 4.34 -11.99
C VAL A 202 -21.64 4.68 -13.09
N ILE A 203 -21.88 3.73 -14.01
CA ILE A 203 -22.80 3.90 -15.13
C ILE A 203 -24.24 3.87 -14.63
N ARG A 204 -25.03 4.86 -15.04
CA ARG A 204 -26.44 5.04 -14.66
C ARG A 204 -27.40 4.93 -15.84
N GLY A 205 -26.87 4.90 -17.07
CA GLY A 205 -27.67 4.91 -18.29
C GLY A 205 -28.16 6.30 -18.69
N ASP A 206 -27.46 7.36 -18.27
CA ASP A 206 -27.82 8.74 -18.57
C ASP A 206 -26.65 9.54 -19.18
N SER A 207 -26.89 10.80 -19.50
CA SER A 207 -25.90 11.68 -20.16
C SER A 207 -24.71 12.07 -19.31
N THR A 208 -24.67 11.69 -18.04
CA THR A 208 -23.54 11.93 -17.12
C THR A 208 -22.54 10.78 -17.12
N ASP A 209 -22.87 9.66 -17.76
CA ASP A 209 -22.01 8.49 -17.86
C ASP A 209 -20.69 8.80 -18.58
N ARG A 210 -19.60 8.28 -18.02
CA ARG A 210 -18.26 8.51 -18.52
C ARG A 210 -17.62 7.19 -18.95
N TYR A 211 -16.97 7.25 -20.11
CA TYR A 211 -16.27 6.12 -20.69
C TYR A 211 -14.85 6.51 -21.07
N GLU A 212 -13.97 5.54 -21.19
CA GLU A 212 -12.65 5.67 -21.78
C GLU A 212 -12.74 5.92 -23.28
N ALA A 213 -11.62 6.31 -23.89
CA ALA A 213 -11.56 6.59 -25.33
C ALA A 213 -11.91 5.36 -26.19
N ASN A 214 -11.64 4.16 -25.68
CA ASN A 214 -11.99 2.89 -26.31
C ASN A 214 -13.44 2.42 -26.05
N GLY A 215 -14.26 3.26 -25.39
CA GLY A 215 -15.64 2.96 -25.04
C GLY A 215 -15.83 2.06 -23.81
N LYS A 216 -14.76 1.68 -23.12
CA LYS A 216 -14.80 0.88 -21.89
C LYS A 216 -15.12 1.74 -20.67
N LEU A 217 -15.48 1.08 -19.56
CA LEU A 217 -15.67 1.69 -18.24
C LEU A 217 -14.35 2.23 -17.70
N ILE A 218 -14.43 3.29 -16.89
CA ILE A 218 -13.24 3.91 -16.28
C ILE A 218 -12.96 3.21 -14.94
N PHE A 219 -11.87 2.44 -14.91
CA PHE A 219 -11.33 1.89 -13.66
C PHE A 219 -9.89 2.33 -13.46
N TRP A 220 -9.72 3.22 -12.48
CA TRP A 220 -8.44 3.81 -12.17
C TRP A 220 -7.52 2.83 -11.43
N SER A 221 -6.30 2.66 -11.93
CA SER A 221 -5.30 1.72 -11.39
C SER A 221 -5.00 2.00 -9.92
N ARG A 222 -4.61 3.23 -9.56
CA ARG A 222 -4.33 3.60 -8.17
C ARG A 222 -5.56 3.46 -7.27
N GLY A 223 -6.76 3.78 -7.76
CA GLY A 223 -8.01 3.59 -7.00
C GLY A 223 -8.20 2.13 -6.59
N ASN A 224 -8.05 1.21 -7.54
CA ASN A 224 -8.12 -0.23 -7.27
C ASN A 224 -6.90 -0.74 -6.49
N GLY A 225 -5.74 -0.11 -6.65
CA GLY A 225 -4.55 -0.35 -5.83
C GLY A 225 -4.78 -0.03 -4.36
N TRP A 226 -5.45 1.10 -4.06
CA TRP A 226 -5.87 1.44 -2.71
C TRP A 226 -6.77 0.37 -2.10
N VAL A 227 -7.76 -0.10 -2.84
CA VAL A 227 -8.68 -1.15 -2.34
C VAL A 227 -7.94 -2.43 -2.03
N LEU A 228 -7.12 -2.94 -2.94
CA LEU A 228 -6.35 -4.17 -2.71
C LEU A 228 -5.32 -4.02 -1.58
N GLY A 229 -4.59 -2.91 -1.54
CA GLY A 229 -3.67 -2.61 -0.44
C GLY A 229 -4.38 -2.54 0.92
N GLY A 230 -5.56 -1.93 0.95
CA GLY A 230 -6.43 -1.85 2.12
C GLY A 230 -6.94 -3.22 2.58
N LEU A 231 -7.40 -4.06 1.62
CA LEU A 231 -7.83 -5.44 1.91
C LEU A 231 -6.72 -6.27 2.56
N VAL A 232 -5.50 -6.19 2.04
CA VAL A 232 -4.35 -6.88 2.65
C VAL A 232 -4.14 -6.40 4.09
N ARG A 233 -4.10 -5.08 4.30
CA ARG A 233 -3.86 -4.50 5.64
C ARG A 233 -4.98 -4.85 6.63
N LEU A 234 -6.22 -4.91 6.16
CA LEU A 234 -7.37 -5.35 6.93
C LEU A 234 -7.29 -6.85 7.27
N LEU A 235 -7.06 -7.70 6.26
CA LEU A 235 -7.00 -9.15 6.43
C LEU A 235 -5.83 -9.60 7.32
N LYS A 236 -4.72 -8.88 7.34
CA LYS A 236 -3.60 -9.11 8.28
C LYS A 236 -4.01 -8.93 9.74
N GLU A 237 -5.00 -8.10 10.01
CA GLU A 237 -5.45 -7.78 11.37
C GLU A 237 -6.61 -8.66 11.82
N LEU A 238 -7.52 -9.04 10.92
CA LEU A 238 -8.69 -9.82 11.27
C LEU A 238 -8.31 -11.25 11.69
N PRO A 239 -8.85 -11.76 12.80
CA PRO A 239 -8.69 -13.16 13.17
C PRO A 239 -9.24 -14.11 12.10
N GLU A 240 -8.69 -15.32 12.00
CA GLU A 240 -9.14 -16.32 11.02
C GLU A 240 -10.62 -16.69 11.19
N ASN A 241 -11.10 -16.71 12.45
CA ASN A 241 -12.48 -17.03 12.80
C ASN A 241 -13.42 -15.81 12.81
N TYR A 242 -12.98 -14.65 12.28
CA TYR A 242 -13.84 -13.47 12.22
C TYR A 242 -15.02 -13.72 11.25
N PRO A 243 -16.28 -13.48 11.66
CA PRO A 243 -17.46 -13.91 10.89
C PRO A 243 -17.49 -13.37 9.45
N ASN A 244 -17.05 -12.13 9.22
CA ASN A 244 -17.08 -11.49 7.90
C ASN A 244 -15.74 -11.63 7.13
N ARG A 245 -14.73 -12.31 7.69
CA ARG A 245 -13.46 -12.56 6.98
C ARG A 245 -13.65 -13.23 5.61
N PRO A 246 -14.54 -14.23 5.43
CA PRO A 246 -14.78 -14.86 4.13
C PRO A 246 -15.24 -13.88 3.04
N PHE A 247 -16.01 -12.85 3.37
CA PHE A 247 -16.38 -11.81 2.43
C PHE A 247 -15.15 -11.04 1.91
N TYR A 248 -14.26 -10.60 2.80
CA TYR A 248 -13.05 -9.86 2.44
C TYR A 248 -12.08 -10.72 1.64
N GLU A 249 -11.91 -11.99 1.99
CA GLU A 249 -11.07 -12.92 1.25
C GLU A 249 -11.60 -13.22 -0.16
N LYS A 250 -12.92 -13.39 -0.30
CA LYS A 250 -13.56 -13.58 -1.60
C LYS A 250 -13.33 -12.36 -2.49
N LEU A 251 -13.64 -11.16 -2.00
CA LEU A 251 -13.44 -9.91 -2.73
C LEU A 251 -11.97 -9.74 -3.13
N TYR A 252 -11.05 -9.97 -2.21
CA TYR A 252 -9.61 -9.91 -2.47
C TYR A 252 -9.21 -10.86 -3.61
N LYS A 253 -9.67 -12.12 -3.59
CA LYS A 253 -9.34 -13.13 -4.62
C LYS A 253 -9.91 -12.76 -5.99
N GLU A 254 -11.15 -12.27 -6.04
CA GLU A 254 -11.80 -11.80 -7.27
C GLU A 254 -11.01 -10.65 -7.91
N MET A 255 -10.67 -9.64 -7.14
CA MET A 255 -9.86 -8.51 -7.62
C MET A 255 -8.45 -8.93 -8.05
N CYS A 256 -7.77 -9.79 -7.28
CA CYS A 256 -6.44 -10.30 -7.63
C CYS A 256 -6.47 -11.09 -8.95
N ALA A 257 -7.50 -11.89 -9.18
CA ALA A 257 -7.65 -12.62 -10.44
C ALA A 257 -7.81 -11.64 -11.61
N ARG A 258 -8.59 -10.59 -11.43
CA ARG A 258 -8.82 -9.60 -12.48
C ARG A 258 -7.58 -8.76 -12.78
N VAL A 259 -6.88 -8.27 -11.76
CA VAL A 259 -5.73 -7.37 -12.00
C VAL A 259 -4.58 -8.06 -12.74
N ILE A 260 -4.31 -9.36 -12.54
CA ILE A 260 -3.25 -10.03 -13.29
C ILE A 260 -3.54 -10.12 -14.80
N GLU A 261 -4.81 -10.17 -15.21
CA GLU A 261 -5.20 -10.14 -16.62
C GLU A 261 -4.94 -8.79 -17.28
N LEU A 262 -4.87 -7.73 -16.49
CA LEU A 262 -4.69 -6.33 -16.93
C LEU A 262 -3.25 -5.85 -16.87
N GLN A 263 -2.31 -6.71 -16.40
CA GLN A 263 -0.89 -6.39 -16.36
C GLN A 263 -0.31 -6.25 -17.76
N GLN A 264 0.44 -5.18 -18.02
CA GLN A 264 1.06 -4.97 -19.31
C GLN A 264 2.37 -5.77 -19.47
N ALA A 265 2.86 -5.87 -20.70
CA ALA A 265 4.04 -6.66 -21.04
C ALA A 265 5.30 -6.21 -20.30
N ASP A 266 5.42 -4.91 -19.99
CA ASP A 266 6.52 -4.34 -19.20
C ASP A 266 6.45 -4.62 -17.70
N GLY A 267 5.38 -5.27 -17.23
CA GLY A 267 5.18 -5.66 -15.84
C GLY A 267 4.43 -4.65 -14.99
N LEU A 268 4.16 -3.45 -15.46
CA LEU A 268 3.38 -2.42 -14.76
C LEU A 268 1.93 -2.41 -15.25
N TRP A 269 1.07 -1.74 -14.50
CA TRP A 269 -0.27 -1.39 -14.92
C TRP A 269 -0.32 0.07 -15.36
N ARG A 270 -1.24 0.39 -16.24
CA ARG A 270 -1.46 1.74 -16.73
C ARG A 270 -2.42 2.50 -15.80
N ALA A 271 -2.46 3.83 -15.91
CA ALA A 271 -3.34 4.66 -15.11
C ALA A 271 -4.82 4.24 -15.26
N SER A 272 -5.27 3.93 -16.48
CA SER A 272 -6.53 3.24 -16.73
C SER A 272 -6.32 1.74 -16.90
N LEU A 273 -7.12 0.94 -16.22
CA LEU A 273 -7.01 -0.52 -16.26
C LEU A 273 -7.61 -1.11 -17.55
N LEU A 274 -8.68 -0.52 -18.09
CA LEU A 274 -9.38 -1.04 -19.27
C LEU A 274 -9.06 -0.32 -20.58
N ASP A 275 -8.29 0.76 -20.52
CA ASP A 275 -7.81 1.50 -21.71
C ASP A 275 -6.31 1.83 -21.60
N PRO A 276 -5.45 0.79 -21.54
CA PRO A 276 -4.02 1.00 -21.36
C PRO A 276 -3.37 1.79 -22.50
N ASP A 277 -3.88 1.66 -23.72
CA ASP A 277 -3.31 2.30 -24.91
C ASP A 277 -3.46 3.83 -24.88
N SER A 278 -4.53 4.33 -24.27
CA SER A 278 -4.74 5.76 -24.08
C SER A 278 -3.86 6.39 -23.00
N TYR A 279 -3.20 5.57 -22.17
CA TYR A 279 -2.39 6.01 -21.01
C TYR A 279 -0.99 5.38 -21.07
N PRO A 280 -0.12 5.83 -22.01
CA PRO A 280 1.21 5.28 -22.15
C PRO A 280 2.07 5.52 -20.90
N GLY A 281 2.95 4.58 -20.60
CA GLY A 281 3.77 4.59 -19.39
C GLY A 281 3.14 3.84 -18.21
N GLY A 282 3.99 3.22 -17.39
CA GLY A 282 3.54 2.49 -16.21
C GLY A 282 3.15 3.44 -15.07
N GLU A 283 2.09 3.13 -14.34
CA GLU A 283 1.68 3.89 -13.15
C GLU A 283 2.16 3.14 -11.89
N VAL A 284 3.18 3.68 -11.23
CA VAL A 284 3.93 2.97 -10.18
C VAL A 284 3.15 2.81 -8.89
N SER A 285 2.29 3.77 -8.50
CA SER A 285 1.57 3.66 -7.23
C SER A 285 0.55 2.52 -7.23
N GLY A 286 -0.29 2.42 -8.26
CA GLY A 286 -1.21 1.30 -8.45
C GLY A 286 -0.47 -0.02 -8.61
N SER A 287 0.58 -0.04 -9.45
CA SER A 287 1.43 -1.22 -9.66
C SER A 287 2.10 -1.71 -8.37
N GLY A 288 2.55 -0.80 -7.51
CA GLY A 288 3.15 -1.13 -6.22
C GLY A 288 2.14 -1.78 -5.27
N PHE A 289 0.91 -1.26 -5.18
CA PHE A 289 -0.15 -1.88 -4.38
C PHE A 289 -0.58 -3.23 -4.93
N PHE A 290 -0.68 -3.40 -6.25
CA PHE A 290 -0.99 -4.70 -6.85
C PHE A 290 0.13 -5.71 -6.58
N CYS A 291 1.39 -5.33 -6.76
CA CYS A 291 2.53 -6.18 -6.43
C CYS A 291 2.52 -6.59 -4.95
N TYR A 292 2.27 -5.64 -4.03
CA TYR A 292 2.10 -5.89 -2.60
C TYR A 292 1.00 -6.91 -2.32
N ALA A 293 -0.18 -6.69 -2.89
CA ALA A 293 -1.33 -7.55 -2.66
C ALA A 293 -1.10 -8.96 -3.19
N LEU A 294 -0.64 -9.09 -4.42
CA LEU A 294 -0.37 -10.39 -5.04
C LEU A 294 0.73 -11.17 -4.28
N ALA A 295 1.82 -10.49 -3.90
CA ALA A 295 2.90 -11.13 -3.16
C ALA A 295 2.44 -11.61 -1.77
N TRP A 296 1.67 -10.79 -1.05
CA TRP A 296 1.08 -11.18 0.23
C TRP A 296 0.17 -12.41 0.10
N GLY A 297 -0.71 -12.44 -0.87
CA GLY A 297 -1.63 -13.56 -1.04
C GLY A 297 -0.94 -14.88 -1.36
N VAL A 298 0.17 -14.84 -2.11
CA VAL A 298 1.01 -16.03 -2.32
C VAL A 298 1.73 -16.45 -1.04
N ASN A 299 2.24 -15.49 -0.26
CA ASN A 299 2.90 -15.77 1.01
C ASN A 299 1.97 -16.42 2.05
N GLU A 300 0.69 -15.99 2.06
CA GLU A 300 -0.35 -16.51 2.99
C GLU A 300 -1.13 -17.71 2.42
N ASN A 301 -0.74 -18.24 1.26
CA ASN A 301 -1.42 -19.35 0.56
C ASN A 301 -2.90 -19.06 0.21
N LEU A 302 -3.29 -17.80 0.12
CA LEU A 302 -4.61 -17.38 -0.36
C LEU A 302 -4.71 -17.37 -1.89
N LEU A 303 -3.57 -17.25 -2.57
CA LEU A 303 -3.42 -17.26 -4.03
C LEU A 303 -2.48 -18.39 -4.46
N GLU A 304 -2.81 -19.05 -5.57
CA GLU A 304 -2.00 -20.11 -6.16
C GLU A 304 -0.67 -19.58 -6.68
N ALA A 305 0.44 -19.98 -6.06
CA ALA A 305 1.76 -19.45 -6.36
C ALA A 305 2.15 -19.57 -7.85
N GLU A 306 1.83 -20.69 -8.51
CA GLU A 306 2.17 -20.91 -9.92
C GLU A 306 1.46 -19.93 -10.85
N LYS A 307 0.21 -19.60 -10.55
CA LYS A 307 -0.59 -18.67 -11.34
C LYS A 307 -0.12 -17.21 -11.17
N TYR A 308 0.19 -16.79 -9.95
CA TYR A 308 0.43 -15.38 -9.63
C TYR A 308 1.91 -14.97 -9.62
N ARG A 309 2.84 -15.88 -9.33
CA ARG A 309 4.28 -15.60 -9.26
C ARG A 309 4.85 -14.94 -10.52
N PRO A 310 4.49 -15.34 -11.76
CA PRO A 310 5.01 -14.66 -12.95
C PRO A 310 4.67 -13.17 -12.99
N ALA A 311 3.42 -12.79 -12.63
CA ALA A 311 2.98 -11.40 -12.58
C ALA A 311 3.71 -10.61 -11.48
N ILE A 312 3.88 -11.19 -10.30
CA ILE A 312 4.62 -10.60 -9.18
C ILE A 312 6.07 -10.31 -9.56
N LYS A 313 6.75 -11.28 -10.21
CA LYS A 313 8.14 -11.12 -10.67
C LYS A 313 8.27 -9.95 -11.65
N LYS A 314 7.44 -9.93 -12.68
CA LYS A 314 7.44 -8.85 -13.68
C LYS A 314 7.22 -7.49 -13.02
N ALA A 315 6.21 -7.40 -12.13
CA ALA A 315 5.90 -6.16 -11.42
C ALA A 315 7.07 -5.68 -10.56
N TRP A 316 7.68 -6.55 -9.76
CA TRP A 316 8.77 -6.17 -8.88
C TRP A 316 10.02 -5.72 -9.64
N ILE A 317 10.39 -6.42 -10.72
CA ILE A 317 11.47 -6.00 -11.61
C ILE A 317 11.19 -4.61 -12.19
N ALA A 318 9.99 -4.41 -12.73
CA ALA A 318 9.60 -3.14 -13.34
C ALA A 318 9.56 -1.98 -12.33
N LEU A 319 9.06 -2.21 -11.12
CA LEU A 319 9.06 -1.24 -10.02
C LEU A 319 10.48 -0.81 -9.65
N ASN A 320 11.43 -1.75 -9.58
CA ASN A 320 12.83 -1.42 -9.30
C ASN A 320 13.48 -0.59 -10.41
N LYS A 321 13.11 -0.82 -11.68
CA LYS A 321 13.59 -0.02 -12.80
C LYS A 321 13.05 1.42 -12.79
N CYS A 322 12.00 1.71 -11.99
CA CYS A 322 11.49 3.07 -11.77
C CYS A 322 12.19 3.80 -10.60
N VAL A 323 13.12 3.15 -9.90
CA VAL A 323 13.95 3.78 -8.87
C VAL A 323 15.19 4.35 -9.51
N ASN A 324 15.43 5.66 -9.37
CA ASN A 324 16.64 6.29 -9.89
C ASN A 324 17.87 6.04 -8.99
N GLU A 325 19.02 6.53 -9.43
CA GLU A 325 20.29 6.36 -8.72
C GLU A 325 20.31 7.00 -7.33
N GLU A 326 19.49 8.02 -7.07
CA GLU A 326 19.38 8.68 -5.76
C GLU A 326 18.42 7.96 -4.81
N GLY A 327 17.53 7.09 -5.32
CA GLY A 327 16.49 6.41 -4.56
C GLY A 327 15.09 6.98 -4.75
N ARG A 328 14.91 8.00 -5.62
CA ARG A 328 13.59 8.52 -5.98
C ARG A 328 12.84 7.51 -6.84
N ILE A 329 11.57 7.30 -6.51
CA ILE A 329 10.67 6.48 -7.32
C ILE A 329 9.90 7.40 -8.27
N GLY A 330 10.09 7.17 -9.57
CA GLY A 330 9.42 7.91 -10.63
C GLY A 330 8.14 7.23 -11.13
N TRP A 331 7.55 7.79 -12.19
CA TRP A 331 6.34 7.28 -12.84
C TRP A 331 5.12 7.19 -11.90
N VAL A 332 5.04 8.06 -10.92
CA VAL A 332 3.89 8.15 -10.02
C VAL A 332 2.94 9.21 -10.52
N GLN A 333 1.72 8.81 -10.85
CA GLN A 333 0.68 9.77 -11.23
C GLN A 333 0.43 10.76 -10.08
N PRO A 334 0.45 12.09 -10.32
CA PRO A 334 0.11 13.09 -9.30
C PRO A 334 -1.29 12.92 -8.70
N ILE A 335 -1.57 13.62 -7.62
CA ILE A 335 -2.89 13.60 -6.94
C ILE A 335 -4.00 13.82 -7.97
N GLY A 336 -5.02 12.98 -7.91
CA GLY A 336 -6.18 13.02 -8.79
C GLY A 336 -7.22 11.99 -8.37
N ALA A 337 -8.33 11.96 -9.09
CA ALA A 337 -9.46 11.07 -8.84
C ALA A 337 -9.78 10.16 -10.04
N ASP A 338 -8.94 10.19 -11.07
CA ASP A 338 -9.13 9.51 -12.34
C ASP A 338 -7.79 9.19 -13.01
N PRO A 339 -7.78 8.37 -14.06
CA PRO A 339 -6.59 8.13 -14.86
C PRO A 339 -6.05 9.42 -15.47
N ARG A 340 -4.73 9.63 -15.40
CA ARG A 340 -4.02 10.78 -15.95
C ARG A 340 -2.92 10.34 -16.90
N ARG A 341 -2.56 11.24 -17.85
CA ARG A 341 -1.51 11.01 -18.86
C ARG A 341 -0.25 11.84 -18.61
N ASN A 342 -0.38 12.93 -17.84
CA ASN A 342 0.66 13.94 -17.69
C ASN A 342 1.58 13.61 -16.49
N PHE A 343 2.31 12.50 -16.59
CA PHE A 343 3.37 12.14 -15.64
C PHE A 343 4.47 11.35 -16.36
N SER A 344 5.65 11.30 -15.76
CA SER A 344 6.86 10.77 -16.37
C SER A 344 7.77 10.11 -15.32
N ALA A 345 8.96 9.69 -15.73
CA ALA A 345 10.00 9.20 -14.84
C ALA A 345 10.37 10.20 -13.73
N ASP A 346 10.13 11.49 -13.94
CA ASP A 346 10.41 12.53 -12.95
C ASP A 346 9.24 12.82 -12.00
N SER A 347 8.06 12.33 -12.31
CA SER A 347 6.88 12.50 -11.47
C SER A 347 6.91 11.55 -10.28
N TRP A 348 6.84 12.09 -9.07
CA TRP A 348 6.87 11.34 -7.84
C TRP A 348 5.88 11.87 -6.82
N GLU A 349 5.44 11.00 -5.94
CA GLU A 349 4.59 11.30 -4.79
C GLU A 349 4.87 10.32 -3.67
N VAL A 350 4.73 10.76 -2.44
CA VAL A 350 5.08 9.99 -1.24
C VAL A 350 4.35 8.64 -1.16
N TYR A 351 3.12 8.58 -1.63
CA TYR A 351 2.34 7.32 -1.65
C TYR A 351 2.88 6.29 -2.65
N GLY A 352 3.57 6.72 -3.71
CA GLY A 352 4.28 5.81 -4.61
C GLY A 352 5.43 5.10 -3.91
N THR A 353 6.23 5.86 -3.13
CA THR A 353 7.26 5.28 -2.26
C THR A 353 6.63 4.33 -1.23
N GLY A 354 5.51 4.73 -0.61
CA GLY A 354 4.77 3.86 0.33
C GLY A 354 4.35 2.52 -0.27
N ALA A 355 3.78 2.54 -1.48
CA ALA A 355 3.37 1.34 -2.20
C ALA A 355 4.57 0.42 -2.53
N PHE A 356 5.69 1.00 -2.99
CA PHE A 356 6.93 0.26 -3.25
C PHE A 356 7.47 -0.43 -1.99
N LEU A 357 7.51 0.28 -0.85
CA LEU A 357 7.99 -0.26 0.42
C LEU A 357 7.10 -1.40 0.93
N LEU A 358 5.77 -1.28 0.79
CA LEU A 358 4.83 -2.35 1.08
C LEU A 358 5.09 -3.57 0.19
N ALA A 359 5.27 -3.38 -1.13
CA ALA A 359 5.61 -4.47 -2.05
C ALA A 359 6.91 -5.16 -1.64
N GLY A 360 7.99 -4.40 -1.43
CA GLY A 360 9.30 -4.94 -1.03
C GLY A 360 9.25 -5.75 0.25
N SER A 361 8.40 -5.34 1.22
CA SER A 361 8.22 -6.07 2.49
C SER A 361 7.61 -7.46 2.31
N GLU A 362 6.82 -7.69 1.26
CA GLU A 362 6.26 -9.00 0.96
C GLU A 362 7.16 -9.82 0.01
N ILE A 363 7.81 -9.17 -0.95
CA ILE A 363 8.76 -9.85 -1.85
C ILE A 363 9.89 -10.54 -1.06
N ILE A 364 10.43 -9.88 -0.05
CA ILE A 364 11.55 -10.44 0.74
C ILE A 364 11.17 -11.67 1.57
N LYS A 365 9.89 -11.83 1.90
CA LYS A 365 9.35 -12.98 2.65
C LYS A 365 9.17 -14.21 1.76
N GLY A 366 8.77 -13.97 0.52
CA GLY A 366 8.45 -15.03 -0.45
C GLY A 366 9.67 -15.65 -1.12
N ARG A 367 9.41 -16.69 -1.92
CA ARG A 367 10.35 -17.32 -2.84
C ARG A 367 9.89 -17.03 -4.26
N PHE A 368 10.17 -15.83 -4.71
CA PHE A 368 9.80 -15.36 -6.05
C PHE A 368 10.92 -15.59 -7.04
#